data_2232355d3f3108a1086cb371eb1e9a45
#
_entry.id   2232355d3f3108a1086cb371eb1e9a45
#
_cell.length_a   1.000
_cell.length_b   1.000
_cell.length_c   1.000
_cell.angle_alpha   90.00
_cell.angle_beta   90.00
_cell.angle_gamma   90.00
#
_symmetry.space_group_name_H-M   'P 1'
#
loop_
_entity.id
_entity.type
_entity.pdbx_description
1 polymer ?
#
loop_
_entity_poly.entity_id
_entity_poly.type
_entity_poly.pdbx_seq_one_letter_code
_entity_poly.pdbx_strand_id
1 'polypeptide(L)'
;EAVTAEGYAPILVTLQKQQFIGVKTAPASKRPMIKTIRTVGRVAVDETRVVHVHPKVEGWIDEIYARYEGDTVKRGQPLFSFYSPDFVATQQEYLAALQLLREVPASASPDVLATAQANVAAARQRLLWWDIPEEQIQALEQRGTPAKTLTLTSPIDGIVLSKQVWSGAYMERGGDFYHLADLSTVWVEAELYEYDLPLVTQGQEA
;
A
#
# COMPACT_ATOMS: atom_id res chain seq x y z
N GLU A 1 42.85 2.88 51.48
CA GLU A 1 44.12 3.49 51.02
C GLU A 1 43.79 4.73 50.19
N ALA A 2 44.14 5.92 50.68
CA ALA A 2 43.92 7.16 49.94
C ALA A 2 45.03 7.31 48.89
N VAL A 3 44.59 7.18 47.60
CA VAL A 3 45.48 7.45 46.45
C VAL A 3 45.80 8.95 46.45
N THR A 4 46.97 9.31 46.86
CA THR A 4 47.48 10.70 46.81
C THR A 4 48.00 10.93 45.39
N ALA A 5 47.43 11.91 44.65
CA ALA A 5 47.99 12.34 43.37
C ALA A 5 49.37 12.98 43.62
N GLU A 6 50.39 12.66 42.81
CA GLU A 6 51.76 13.24 42.92
C GLU A 6 51.68 14.75 42.85
N GLY A 7 52.34 15.39 43.85
CA GLY A 7 52.46 16.86 43.97
C GLY A 7 51.49 17.53 44.96
N TYR A 8 50.62 16.77 45.66
CA TYR A 8 49.70 17.32 46.65
C TYR A 8 49.92 16.72 48.03
N ALA A 9 50.03 17.58 49.04
CA ALA A 9 50.09 17.16 50.42
C ALA A 9 48.70 16.85 50.98
N PRO A 10 48.44 15.70 51.60
CA PRO A 10 47.14 15.37 52.17
C PRO A 10 46.80 16.28 53.33
N ILE A 11 45.72 17.02 53.25
CA ILE A 11 45.20 17.83 54.35
C ILE A 11 44.09 17.04 55.04
N LEU A 12 44.29 16.62 56.28
CA LEU A 12 43.27 15.98 57.09
C LEU A 12 42.35 17.05 57.72
N VAL A 13 41.14 17.08 57.27
CA VAL A 13 40.05 17.96 57.78
C VAL A 13 39.15 17.13 58.66
N THR A 14 39.00 17.42 59.91
CA THR A 14 38.08 16.74 60.82
C THR A 14 36.62 16.98 60.42
N LEU A 15 35.75 16.04 60.74
CA LEU A 15 34.29 16.14 60.41
C LEU A 15 33.67 17.45 60.90
N GLN A 16 34.06 17.95 62.08
CA GLN A 16 33.60 19.24 62.61
C GLN A 16 34.06 20.42 61.75
N LYS A 17 35.28 20.41 61.24
CA LYS A 17 35.76 21.45 60.34
C LYS A 17 35.09 21.38 58.96
N GLN A 18 34.83 20.17 58.47
CA GLN A 18 34.10 19.99 57.24
C GLN A 18 32.68 20.58 57.31
N GLN A 19 31.98 20.37 58.42
CA GLN A 19 30.66 20.97 58.65
C GLN A 19 30.75 22.52 58.77
N PHE A 20 31.76 23.03 59.38
CA PHE A 20 31.96 24.48 59.62
C PHE A 20 32.23 25.25 58.30
N ILE A 21 32.95 24.64 57.36
CA ILE A 21 33.28 25.23 56.06
C ILE A 21 32.27 24.88 55.00
N GLY A 22 31.16 24.17 55.35
CA GLY A 22 30.04 23.86 54.40
C GLY A 22 30.41 22.89 53.32
N VAL A 23 31.43 22.02 53.53
CA VAL A 23 31.76 20.97 52.50
C VAL A 23 30.63 19.98 52.40
N LYS A 24 30.06 19.90 51.22
CA LYS A 24 29.07 18.87 50.84
C LYS A 24 29.75 17.83 49.95
N THR A 25 29.66 16.56 50.33
CA THR A 25 30.16 15.45 49.52
C THR A 25 28.97 14.68 48.94
N ALA A 26 29.13 14.22 47.71
CA ALA A 26 28.19 13.33 47.08
C ALA A 26 28.93 12.12 46.46
N PRO A 27 28.39 10.92 46.54
CA PRO A 27 29.01 9.76 45.91
C PRO A 27 29.01 9.92 44.37
N ALA A 28 30.15 9.63 43.75
CA ALA A 28 30.22 9.54 42.28
C ALA A 28 29.51 8.25 41.82
N SER A 29 28.53 8.40 40.97
CA SER A 29 27.83 7.25 40.40
C SER A 29 27.83 7.34 38.88
N LYS A 30 28.03 6.20 38.21
CA LYS A 30 27.82 6.10 36.76
C LYS A 30 26.30 6.04 36.48
N ARG A 31 25.83 6.93 35.63
CA ARG A 31 24.46 6.94 35.11
C ARG A 31 24.50 7.03 33.59
N PRO A 32 23.57 6.38 32.88
CA PRO A 32 23.42 6.66 31.46
C PRO A 32 23.03 8.15 31.31
N MET A 33 23.71 8.85 30.41
CA MET A 33 23.32 10.20 30.03
C MET A 33 22.32 10.07 28.90
N ILE A 34 21.03 10.30 29.18
CA ILE A 34 19.97 10.30 28.20
C ILE A 34 19.72 11.75 27.77
N LYS A 35 19.86 12.03 26.47
CA LYS A 35 19.45 13.30 25.87
C LYS A 35 18.16 13.07 25.14
N THR A 36 17.09 13.71 25.57
CA THR A 36 15.83 13.71 24.85
C THR A 36 15.84 14.83 23.82
N ILE A 37 15.69 14.48 22.55
CA ILE A 37 15.52 15.42 21.43
C ILE A 37 14.04 15.62 21.23
N ARG A 38 13.58 16.87 21.26
CA ARG A 38 12.19 17.23 20.95
C ARG A 38 12.16 18.00 19.65
N THR A 39 11.40 17.50 18.71
CA THR A 39 11.24 18.13 17.41
C THR A 39 9.79 18.05 16.93
N VAL A 40 9.49 18.77 15.86
CA VAL A 40 8.20 18.70 15.20
C VAL A 40 8.20 17.53 14.23
N GLY A 41 7.19 16.68 14.34
CA GLY A 41 6.95 15.58 13.39
C GLY A 41 5.67 15.80 12.62
N ARG A 42 5.68 15.47 11.33
CA ARG A 42 4.50 15.44 10.48
C ARG A 42 4.13 13.98 10.21
N VAL A 43 2.85 13.66 10.42
CA VAL A 43 2.33 12.33 10.04
C VAL A 43 2.21 12.28 8.52
N ALA A 44 2.83 11.29 7.90
CA ALA A 44 2.77 11.01 6.47
C ALA A 44 2.24 9.59 6.22
N VAL A 45 1.71 9.38 5.04
CA VAL A 45 1.26 8.06 4.60
C VAL A 45 2.47 7.16 4.39
N ASP A 46 2.38 5.91 4.78
CA ASP A 46 3.36 4.89 4.41
C ASP A 46 3.23 4.59 2.91
N GLU A 47 4.16 5.10 2.11
CA GLU A 47 4.14 4.96 0.65
C GLU A 47 4.19 3.49 0.19
N THR A 48 4.72 2.59 1.02
CA THR A 48 4.76 1.16 0.72
C THR A 48 3.37 0.49 0.79
N ARG A 49 2.39 1.18 1.38
CA ARG A 49 1.01 0.76 1.54
C ARG A 49 0.02 1.54 0.71
N VAL A 50 0.51 2.34 -0.23
CA VAL A 50 -0.32 3.03 -1.22
C VAL A 50 -0.50 2.15 -2.44
N VAL A 51 -1.74 2.03 -2.90
CA VAL A 51 -2.10 1.29 -4.11
C VAL A 51 -2.81 2.23 -5.07
N HIS A 52 -2.31 2.26 -6.29
CA HIS A 52 -2.92 2.99 -7.40
C HIS A 52 -3.89 2.07 -8.13
N VAL A 53 -5.12 2.52 -8.29
CA VAL A 53 -6.15 1.79 -9.04
C VAL A 53 -6.33 2.45 -10.39
N HIS A 54 -5.98 1.73 -11.43
CA HIS A 54 -6.11 2.17 -12.82
C HIS A 54 -6.60 1.01 -13.69
N PRO A 55 -7.52 1.26 -14.63
CA PRO A 55 -7.96 0.25 -15.56
C PRO A 55 -6.87 -0.03 -16.60
N LYS A 56 -6.80 -1.27 -17.05
CA LYS A 56 -5.89 -1.69 -18.12
C LYS A 56 -6.48 -1.53 -19.52
N VAL A 57 -7.72 -1.10 -19.59
CA VAL A 57 -8.47 -0.82 -20.83
C VAL A 57 -9.06 0.57 -20.77
N GLU A 58 -9.23 1.19 -21.93
CA GLU A 58 -9.86 2.49 -22.06
C GLU A 58 -11.39 2.38 -22.11
N GLY A 59 -12.08 3.48 -21.79
CA GLY A 59 -13.53 3.48 -21.80
C GLY A 59 -14.15 4.74 -21.20
N TRP A 60 -15.43 4.66 -20.88
CA TRP A 60 -16.20 5.73 -20.28
C TRP A 60 -16.72 5.32 -18.91
N ILE A 61 -16.51 6.18 -17.92
CA ILE A 61 -17.00 5.96 -16.56
C ILE A 61 -18.52 6.06 -16.54
N ASP A 62 -19.16 5.02 -16.03
CA ASP A 62 -20.61 4.91 -15.93
C ASP A 62 -21.07 5.38 -14.53
N GLU A 63 -20.71 4.64 -13.50
CA GLU A 63 -21.12 4.91 -12.13
C GLU A 63 -19.94 4.93 -11.15
N ILE A 64 -19.98 5.82 -10.16
CA ILE A 64 -18.96 5.95 -9.11
C ILE A 64 -19.59 5.58 -7.77
N TYR A 65 -19.00 4.59 -7.10
CA TYR A 65 -19.45 4.08 -5.80
C TYR A 65 -18.66 4.71 -4.63
N ALA A 66 -17.32 4.76 -4.74
CA ALA A 66 -16.47 5.51 -3.80
C ALA A 66 -16.40 6.97 -4.26
N ARG A 67 -17.17 7.84 -3.60
CA ARG A 67 -17.47 9.18 -4.13
C ARG A 67 -16.52 10.26 -3.63
N TYR A 68 -15.96 10.06 -2.45
CA TYR A 68 -15.21 11.12 -1.76
C TYR A 68 -13.82 10.65 -1.37
N GLU A 69 -12.88 11.59 -1.36
CA GLU A 69 -11.62 11.43 -0.67
C GLU A 69 -11.89 11.31 0.83
N GLY A 70 -11.23 10.37 1.50
CA GLY A 70 -11.52 10.00 2.88
C GLY A 70 -12.52 8.86 3.04
N ASP A 71 -13.19 8.41 1.98
CA ASP A 71 -14.08 7.23 2.05
C ASP A 71 -13.28 6.00 2.45
N THR A 72 -13.81 5.24 3.41
CA THR A 72 -13.27 3.92 3.77
C THR A 72 -13.78 2.88 2.80
N VAL A 73 -12.88 2.08 2.26
CA VAL A 73 -13.18 0.98 1.32
C VAL A 73 -12.65 -0.33 1.84
N LYS A 74 -13.35 -1.42 1.52
CA LYS A 74 -12.94 -2.78 1.82
C LYS A 74 -12.44 -3.47 0.55
N ARG A 75 -11.55 -4.43 0.71
CA ARG A 75 -11.12 -5.29 -0.39
C ARG A 75 -12.35 -5.92 -1.08
N GLY A 76 -12.40 -5.84 -2.41
CA GLY A 76 -13.52 -6.32 -3.21
C GLY A 76 -14.71 -5.37 -3.29
N GLN A 77 -14.71 -4.26 -2.52
CA GLN A 77 -15.77 -3.26 -2.61
C GLN A 77 -15.71 -2.52 -3.95
N PRO A 78 -16.85 -2.33 -4.66
CA PRO A 78 -16.90 -1.55 -5.87
C PRO A 78 -16.41 -0.12 -5.66
N LEU A 79 -15.54 0.37 -6.57
CA LEU A 79 -15.06 1.74 -6.62
C LEU A 79 -15.80 2.53 -7.70
N PHE A 80 -15.82 2.00 -8.92
CA PHE A 80 -16.56 2.56 -10.03
C PHE A 80 -16.84 1.49 -11.09
N SER A 81 -17.80 1.74 -11.96
CA SER A 81 -18.06 0.95 -13.16
C SER A 81 -17.77 1.79 -14.41
N PHE A 82 -17.38 1.12 -15.48
CA PHE A 82 -17.11 1.77 -16.75
C PHE A 82 -17.48 0.89 -17.94
N TYR A 83 -17.79 1.52 -19.05
CA TYR A 83 -18.01 0.89 -20.34
C TYR A 83 -16.72 0.94 -21.17
N SER A 84 -16.34 -0.21 -21.71
CA SER A 84 -15.22 -0.33 -22.65
C SER A 84 -15.63 -1.18 -23.85
N PRO A 85 -15.52 -0.67 -25.08
CA PRO A 85 -15.77 -1.46 -26.29
C PRO A 85 -14.84 -2.68 -26.37
N ASP A 86 -13.55 -2.51 -26.02
CA ASP A 86 -12.56 -3.59 -26.04
C ASP A 86 -12.92 -4.71 -25.08
N PHE A 87 -13.42 -4.33 -23.89
CA PHE A 87 -13.90 -5.31 -22.91
C PHE A 87 -15.09 -6.10 -23.42
N VAL A 88 -16.07 -5.44 -24.05
CA VAL A 88 -17.24 -6.09 -24.64
C VAL A 88 -16.82 -7.02 -25.77
N ALA A 89 -15.94 -6.55 -26.68
CA ALA A 89 -15.44 -7.36 -27.79
C ALA A 89 -14.69 -8.61 -27.31
N THR A 90 -13.82 -8.48 -26.31
CA THR A 90 -13.07 -9.62 -25.76
C THR A 90 -13.98 -10.64 -25.06
N GLN A 91 -15.03 -10.19 -24.39
CA GLN A 91 -16.04 -11.10 -23.84
C GLN A 91 -16.77 -11.88 -24.97
N GLN A 92 -17.10 -11.19 -26.07
CA GLN A 92 -17.74 -11.84 -27.24
C GLN A 92 -16.80 -12.88 -27.87
N GLU A 93 -15.52 -12.54 -28.05
CA GLU A 93 -14.50 -13.49 -28.54
C GLU A 93 -14.40 -14.72 -27.63
N TYR A 94 -14.37 -14.50 -26.30
CA TYR A 94 -14.29 -15.60 -25.34
C TYR A 94 -15.52 -16.51 -25.40
N LEU A 95 -16.73 -15.94 -25.43
CA LEU A 95 -17.97 -16.71 -25.53
C LEU A 95 -18.07 -17.48 -26.86
N ALA A 96 -17.66 -16.86 -27.98
CA ALA A 96 -17.59 -17.51 -29.27
C ALA A 96 -16.59 -18.68 -29.28
N ALA A 97 -15.42 -18.51 -28.67
CA ALA A 97 -14.43 -19.59 -28.53
C ALA A 97 -14.97 -20.75 -27.69
N LEU A 98 -15.69 -20.47 -26.59
CA LEU A 98 -16.35 -21.49 -25.79
C LEU A 98 -17.45 -22.24 -26.56
N GLN A 99 -18.22 -21.51 -27.36
CA GLN A 99 -19.25 -22.14 -28.21
C GLN A 99 -18.59 -23.04 -29.23
N LEU A 100 -17.58 -22.58 -29.95
CA LEU A 100 -16.83 -23.40 -30.91
C LEU A 100 -16.27 -24.68 -30.27
N LEU A 101 -15.69 -24.56 -29.07
CA LEU A 101 -15.17 -25.72 -28.34
C LEU A 101 -16.27 -26.74 -28.00
N ARG A 102 -17.48 -26.28 -27.64
CA ARG A 102 -18.64 -27.16 -27.36
C ARG A 102 -19.19 -27.86 -28.64
N GLU A 103 -19.03 -27.21 -29.78
CA GLU A 103 -19.49 -27.73 -31.10
C GLU A 103 -18.46 -28.69 -31.72
N VAL A 104 -17.26 -28.81 -31.20
CA VAL A 104 -16.24 -29.76 -31.68
C VAL A 104 -16.79 -31.19 -31.52
N PRO A 105 -16.93 -31.96 -32.61
CA PRO A 105 -17.42 -33.32 -32.50
C PRO A 105 -16.47 -34.23 -31.73
N ALA A 106 -17.01 -35.22 -31.02
CA ALA A 106 -16.19 -36.23 -30.34
C ALA A 106 -15.27 -37.03 -31.26
N SER A 107 -15.60 -37.05 -32.58
CA SER A 107 -14.80 -37.68 -33.64
C SER A 107 -13.76 -36.77 -34.26
N ALA A 108 -13.62 -35.52 -33.80
CA ALA A 108 -12.64 -34.58 -34.34
C ALA A 108 -11.21 -35.05 -34.08
N SER A 109 -10.27 -34.63 -34.93
CA SER A 109 -8.86 -34.94 -34.70
C SER A 109 -8.33 -34.23 -33.43
N PRO A 110 -7.35 -34.81 -32.77
CA PRO A 110 -6.71 -34.19 -31.58
C PRO A 110 -6.25 -32.75 -31.81
N ASP A 111 -5.76 -32.43 -33.00
CA ASP A 111 -5.28 -31.11 -33.37
C ASP A 111 -6.40 -30.07 -33.41
N VAL A 112 -7.59 -30.45 -33.88
CA VAL A 112 -8.75 -29.56 -33.90
C VAL A 112 -9.23 -29.25 -32.50
N LEU A 113 -9.27 -30.26 -31.63
CA LEU A 113 -9.62 -30.07 -30.22
C LEU A 113 -8.58 -29.19 -29.49
N ALA A 114 -7.30 -29.48 -29.69
CA ALA A 114 -6.22 -28.68 -29.11
C ALA A 114 -6.27 -27.21 -29.55
N THR A 115 -6.55 -26.95 -30.82
CA THR A 115 -6.71 -25.60 -31.37
C THR A 115 -7.91 -24.87 -30.73
N ALA A 116 -9.05 -25.52 -30.62
CA ALA A 116 -10.23 -24.94 -29.99
C ALA A 116 -9.98 -24.61 -28.50
N GLN A 117 -9.33 -25.51 -27.77
CA GLN A 117 -8.92 -25.28 -26.38
C GLN A 117 -7.93 -24.11 -26.24
N ALA A 118 -6.95 -24.03 -27.14
CA ALA A 118 -5.96 -22.94 -27.15
C ALA A 118 -6.62 -21.58 -27.39
N ASN A 119 -7.63 -21.50 -28.28
CA ASN A 119 -8.37 -20.27 -28.53
C ASN A 119 -9.15 -19.81 -27.28
N VAL A 120 -9.82 -20.73 -26.59
CA VAL A 120 -10.50 -20.43 -25.31
C VAL A 120 -9.50 -19.94 -24.28
N ALA A 121 -8.37 -20.65 -24.12
CA ALA A 121 -7.34 -20.27 -23.17
C ALA A 121 -6.75 -18.89 -23.47
N ALA A 122 -6.49 -18.56 -24.73
CA ALA A 122 -5.96 -17.26 -25.15
C ALA A 122 -6.94 -16.11 -24.86
N ALA A 123 -8.21 -16.28 -25.19
CA ALA A 123 -9.23 -15.26 -24.92
C ALA A 123 -9.45 -15.06 -23.41
N ARG A 124 -9.48 -16.16 -22.64
CA ARG A 124 -9.55 -16.11 -21.17
C ARG A 124 -8.34 -15.40 -20.56
N GLN A 125 -7.15 -15.72 -21.03
CA GLN A 125 -5.91 -15.09 -20.55
C GLN A 125 -5.91 -13.58 -20.79
N ARG A 126 -6.49 -13.10 -21.89
CA ARG A 126 -6.62 -11.67 -22.17
C ARG A 126 -7.51 -10.97 -21.13
N LEU A 127 -8.61 -11.59 -20.71
CA LEU A 127 -9.47 -11.07 -19.63
C LEU A 127 -8.69 -11.00 -18.30
N LEU A 128 -7.91 -12.04 -17.97
CA LEU A 128 -7.08 -12.05 -16.76
C LEU A 128 -5.99 -10.97 -16.79
N TRP A 129 -5.38 -10.69 -17.95
CA TRP A 129 -4.40 -9.60 -18.07
C TRP A 129 -5.01 -8.21 -17.87
N TRP A 130 -6.32 -8.08 -17.96
CA TRP A 130 -7.05 -6.85 -17.65
C TRP A 130 -7.53 -6.82 -16.18
N ASP A 131 -7.02 -7.73 -15.35
CA ASP A 131 -7.36 -7.88 -13.93
C ASP A 131 -8.85 -8.17 -13.71
N ILE A 132 -9.52 -8.81 -14.69
CA ILE A 132 -10.89 -9.27 -14.50
C ILE A 132 -10.89 -10.41 -13.50
N PRO A 133 -11.60 -10.30 -12.37
CA PRO A 133 -11.66 -11.35 -11.37
C PRO A 133 -12.26 -12.64 -11.93
N GLU A 134 -11.75 -13.77 -11.45
CA GLU A 134 -12.21 -15.11 -11.88
C GLU A 134 -13.73 -15.28 -11.73
N GLU A 135 -14.31 -14.71 -10.68
CA GLU A 135 -15.74 -14.77 -10.41
C GLU A 135 -16.55 -14.07 -11.52
N GLN A 136 -16.01 -12.99 -12.07
CA GLN A 136 -16.66 -12.27 -13.20
C GLN A 136 -16.56 -13.06 -14.50
N ILE A 137 -15.44 -13.77 -14.73
CA ILE A 137 -15.28 -14.66 -15.90
C ILE A 137 -16.27 -15.83 -15.78
N GLN A 138 -16.38 -16.46 -14.63
CA GLN A 138 -17.36 -17.54 -14.40
C GLN A 138 -18.81 -17.05 -14.56
N ALA A 139 -19.11 -15.84 -14.05
CA ALA A 139 -20.41 -15.23 -14.23
C ALA A 139 -20.72 -14.94 -15.72
N LEU A 140 -19.70 -14.56 -16.51
CA LEU A 140 -19.83 -14.41 -17.96
C LEU A 140 -20.16 -15.73 -18.65
N GLU A 141 -19.47 -16.82 -18.30
CA GLU A 141 -19.72 -18.18 -18.82
C GLU A 141 -21.13 -18.67 -18.52
N GLN A 142 -21.60 -18.45 -17.28
CA GLN A 142 -22.95 -18.84 -16.85
C GLN A 142 -24.04 -18.01 -17.53
N ARG A 143 -23.82 -16.70 -17.69
CA ARG A 143 -24.79 -15.80 -18.34
C ARG A 143 -24.83 -15.99 -19.82
N GLY A 144 -23.73 -16.35 -20.47
CA GLY A 144 -23.62 -16.56 -21.91
C GLY A 144 -23.79 -15.29 -22.77
N THR A 145 -23.81 -14.12 -22.12
CA THR A 145 -23.93 -12.83 -22.81
C THR A 145 -22.93 -11.83 -22.19
N PRO A 146 -22.30 -10.98 -23.01
CA PRO A 146 -21.33 -10.01 -22.53
C PRO A 146 -21.97 -8.99 -21.58
N ALA A 147 -21.23 -8.59 -20.56
CA ALA A 147 -21.59 -7.44 -19.73
C ALA A 147 -21.22 -6.15 -20.47
N LYS A 148 -22.10 -5.15 -20.42
CA LYS A 148 -21.83 -3.85 -21.02
C LYS A 148 -20.74 -3.11 -20.23
N THR A 149 -20.81 -3.17 -18.90
CA THR A 149 -19.91 -2.45 -18.00
C THR A 149 -19.05 -3.41 -17.19
N LEU A 150 -17.85 -2.97 -16.88
CA LEU A 150 -16.93 -3.61 -15.94
C LEU A 150 -16.91 -2.81 -14.63
N THR A 151 -16.96 -3.50 -13.50
CA THR A 151 -16.82 -2.87 -12.19
C THR A 151 -15.42 -3.13 -11.64
N LEU A 152 -14.68 -2.07 -11.39
CA LEU A 152 -13.43 -2.14 -10.65
C LEU A 152 -13.70 -2.11 -9.15
N THR A 153 -12.98 -2.97 -8.44
CA THR A 153 -13.10 -3.11 -6.99
C THR A 153 -11.80 -2.73 -6.31
N SER A 154 -11.88 -2.42 -5.03
CA SER A 154 -10.70 -2.13 -4.22
C SER A 154 -9.85 -3.40 -4.04
N PRO A 155 -8.53 -3.35 -4.30
CA PRO A 155 -7.61 -4.44 -4.03
C PRO A 155 -7.22 -4.58 -2.56
N ILE A 156 -7.49 -3.56 -1.74
CA ILE A 156 -7.11 -3.50 -0.33
C ILE A 156 -8.26 -3.01 0.55
N ASP A 157 -8.14 -3.24 1.85
CA ASP A 157 -8.87 -2.48 2.86
C ASP A 157 -8.11 -1.18 3.11
N GLY A 158 -8.80 -0.03 3.10
CA GLY A 158 -8.10 1.24 3.26
C GLY A 158 -9.00 2.46 3.10
N ILE A 159 -8.36 3.59 2.84
CA ILE A 159 -9.00 4.89 2.66
C ILE A 159 -8.63 5.45 1.29
N VAL A 160 -9.57 6.13 0.66
CA VAL A 160 -9.35 6.88 -0.59
C VAL A 160 -8.54 8.13 -0.28
N LEU A 161 -7.27 8.18 -0.71
CA LEU A 161 -6.42 9.37 -0.58
C LEU A 161 -6.73 10.41 -1.63
N SER A 162 -6.90 9.98 -2.87
CA SER A 162 -7.28 10.86 -3.97
C SER A 162 -8.18 10.13 -4.96
N LYS A 163 -9.02 10.90 -5.64
CA LYS A 163 -9.95 10.44 -6.65
C LYS A 163 -9.94 11.39 -7.85
N GLN A 164 -9.60 10.85 -9.02
CA GLN A 164 -9.53 11.60 -10.28
C GLN A 164 -10.52 11.05 -11.32
N VAL A 165 -11.71 10.66 -10.88
CA VAL A 165 -12.76 10.10 -11.73
C VAL A 165 -14.04 10.91 -11.62
N TRP A 166 -14.73 11.06 -12.76
CA TRP A 166 -16.03 11.72 -12.87
C TRP A 166 -16.95 10.88 -13.75
N SER A 167 -18.22 10.78 -13.38
CA SER A 167 -19.22 10.06 -14.18
C SER A 167 -19.32 10.68 -15.58
N GLY A 168 -19.36 9.82 -16.59
CA GLY A 168 -19.38 10.22 -18.00
C GLY A 168 -18.03 10.61 -18.60
N ALA A 169 -16.96 10.71 -17.80
CA ALA A 169 -15.62 11.00 -18.30
C ALA A 169 -15.06 9.81 -19.10
N TYR A 170 -14.33 10.14 -20.17
CA TYR A 170 -13.50 9.17 -20.85
C TYR A 170 -12.23 8.90 -20.03
N MET A 171 -11.85 7.65 -19.95
CA MET A 171 -10.63 7.25 -19.26
C MET A 171 -9.68 6.57 -20.24
N GLU A 172 -8.43 6.99 -20.19
CA GLU A 172 -7.35 6.41 -20.96
C GLU A 172 -6.70 5.25 -20.19
N ARG A 173 -6.10 4.35 -20.92
CA ARG A 173 -5.35 3.23 -20.35
C ARG A 173 -4.19 3.73 -19.50
N GLY A 174 -4.08 3.23 -18.27
CA GLY A 174 -3.01 3.62 -17.33
C GLY A 174 -3.20 4.99 -16.67
N GLY A 175 -4.35 5.64 -16.86
CA GLY A 175 -4.70 6.84 -16.11
C GLY A 175 -4.82 6.54 -14.62
N ASP A 176 -4.48 7.52 -13.80
CA ASP A 176 -4.42 7.41 -12.34
C ASP A 176 -5.77 7.85 -11.75
N PHE A 177 -6.59 6.89 -11.30
CA PHE A 177 -7.99 7.16 -10.96
C PHE A 177 -8.27 7.17 -9.46
N TYR A 178 -7.68 6.24 -8.73
CA TYR A 178 -7.77 6.20 -7.27
C TYR A 178 -6.42 5.89 -6.66
N HIS A 179 -6.08 6.63 -5.62
CA HIS A 179 -5.04 6.25 -4.67
C HIS A 179 -5.70 5.77 -3.41
N LEU A 180 -5.42 4.53 -3.04
CA LEU A 180 -5.91 3.91 -1.81
C LEU A 180 -4.73 3.67 -0.89
N ALA A 181 -4.91 3.91 0.41
CA ALA A 181 -3.89 3.61 1.41
C ALA A 181 -4.45 2.84 2.59
N ASP A 182 -3.67 1.89 3.07
CA ASP A 182 -3.87 1.30 4.38
C ASP A 182 -3.17 2.18 5.44
N LEU A 183 -3.96 2.91 6.21
CA LEU A 183 -3.48 3.82 7.26
C LEU A 183 -3.33 3.14 8.63
N SER A 184 -3.32 1.80 8.69
CA SER A 184 -3.06 1.07 9.95
C SER A 184 -1.66 1.35 10.50
N THR A 185 -0.73 1.72 9.63
CA THR A 185 0.61 2.19 9.95
C THR A 185 0.87 3.49 9.20
N VAL A 186 1.51 4.44 9.85
CA VAL A 186 1.87 5.74 9.26
C VAL A 186 3.33 6.03 9.54
N TRP A 187 3.92 6.86 8.70
CA TRP A 187 5.24 7.42 8.98
C TRP A 187 5.11 8.71 9.79
N VAL A 188 6.13 8.99 10.57
CA VAL A 188 6.32 10.27 11.22
C VAL A 188 7.63 10.86 10.70
N GLU A 189 7.52 11.86 9.85
CA GLU A 189 8.66 12.61 9.32
C GLU A 189 9.04 13.67 10.33
N ALA A 190 10.21 13.54 10.95
CA ALA A 190 10.72 14.48 11.94
C ALA A 190 11.89 15.26 11.38
N GLU A 191 11.89 16.58 11.54
CA GLU A 191 12.98 17.44 11.14
C GLU A 191 14.01 17.54 12.28
N LEU A 192 15.25 17.12 12.02
CA LEU A 192 16.33 17.18 13.00
C LEU A 192 17.32 18.28 12.61
N TYR A 193 17.80 18.99 13.63
CA TYR A 193 18.88 19.94 13.41
C TYR A 193 20.22 19.21 13.24
N GLU A 194 21.11 19.77 12.45
CA GLU A 194 22.44 19.18 12.13
C GLU A 194 23.23 18.81 13.37
N TYR A 195 23.16 19.61 14.42
CA TYR A 195 23.89 19.36 15.68
C TYR A 195 23.32 18.19 16.51
N ASP A 196 22.09 17.73 16.22
CA ASP A 196 21.48 16.57 16.88
C ASP A 196 21.69 15.27 16.08
N LEU A 197 22.02 15.34 14.78
CA LEU A 197 22.22 14.18 13.92
C LEU A 197 23.20 13.13 14.48
N PRO A 198 24.37 13.53 15.10
CA PRO A 198 25.29 12.55 15.66
C PRO A 198 24.74 11.73 16.84
N LEU A 199 23.61 12.15 17.39
CA LEU A 199 22.96 11.52 18.55
C LEU A 199 21.82 10.58 18.15
N VAL A 200 21.47 10.55 16.87
CA VAL A 200 20.39 9.71 16.34
C VAL A 200 20.96 8.56 15.54
N THR A 201 20.51 7.36 15.85
CA THR A 201 20.93 6.15 15.15
C THR A 201 19.72 5.37 14.66
N GLN A 202 19.87 4.67 13.55
CA GLN A 202 18.81 3.81 13.02
C GLN A 202 18.42 2.70 14.00
N GLY A 203 17.13 2.48 14.20
CA GLY A 203 16.60 1.49 15.13
C GLY A 203 16.43 1.99 16.57
N GLN A 204 16.66 3.28 16.81
CA GLN A 204 16.41 3.93 18.10
C GLN A 204 14.90 4.14 18.28
N GLU A 205 14.41 3.96 19.51
CA GLU A 205 13.00 4.26 19.84
C GLU A 205 12.76 5.77 19.83
N ALA A 206 11.59 6.16 19.29
CA ALA A 206 11.12 7.53 19.20
C ALA A 206 9.82 7.75 20.01
#